data_58e8e361a40ceb1443a9d36ece7d5701
#
_entry.id   58e8e361a40ceb1443a9d36ece7d5701
#
_cell.length_a   1.000
_cell.length_b   1.000
_cell.length_c   1.000
_cell.angle_alpha   90.00
_cell.angle_beta   90.00
_cell.angle_gamma   90.00
#
_symmetry.space_group_name_H-M   'P 1'
#
loop_
_entity.id
_entity.type
_entity.pdbx_description
1 polymer ?
#
loop_
_entity_poly.entity_id
_entity_poly.type
_entity_poly.pdbx_seq_one_letter_code
_entity_poly.pdbx_strand_id
1 'polypeptide(L)'
;MVVTLVTITPSTDANAAVTIYSGKKITLTVGKSEKIYLKQKGAKFKTSNKKVATVNRKGVVKAKGIGTCKIKITVGSSSKNSKVTVVPKNVTIKAATLSGTTAKVTWKKVKGVKGYYVYKSTNANSGFKKVATVKGAKKTS
;
A
#
# COMPACT_ATOMS: atom_id res chain seq x y z
N MET A 1 22.58 -45.12 -35.99
CA MET A 1 21.98 -43.80 -35.65
C MET A 1 21.87 -43.77 -34.16
N VAL A 2 22.78 -43.05 -33.46
CA VAL A 2 22.76 -42.94 -31.99
C VAL A 2 22.05 -41.63 -31.63
N VAL A 3 20.88 -41.73 -30.99
CA VAL A 3 20.15 -40.57 -30.48
C VAL A 3 20.60 -40.35 -29.04
N THR A 4 21.44 -39.33 -28.81
CA THR A 4 21.78 -38.90 -27.45
C THR A 4 20.71 -37.99 -26.91
N LEU A 5 19.90 -38.46 -25.97
CA LEU A 5 18.92 -37.65 -25.25
C LEU A 5 19.69 -36.78 -24.24
N VAL A 6 19.84 -35.47 -24.54
CA VAL A 6 20.34 -34.51 -23.57
C VAL A 6 19.20 -34.15 -22.65
N THR A 7 19.14 -34.70 -21.45
CA THR A 7 18.27 -34.25 -20.40
C THR A 7 18.77 -32.92 -19.87
N ILE A 8 18.13 -31.82 -20.28
CA ILE A 8 18.33 -30.51 -19.65
C ILE A 8 17.62 -30.56 -18.31
N THR A 9 18.33 -30.92 -17.24
CA THR A 9 17.85 -30.68 -15.89
C THR A 9 17.79 -29.17 -15.71
N PRO A 10 16.63 -28.59 -15.32
CA PRO A 10 16.60 -27.18 -14.99
C PRO A 10 17.54 -26.98 -13.79
N SER A 11 18.66 -26.31 -14.03
CA SER A 11 19.54 -25.84 -12.97
C SER A 11 18.70 -24.98 -12.04
N THR A 12 18.34 -25.54 -10.89
CA THR A 12 17.84 -24.76 -9.76
C THR A 12 19.06 -24.09 -9.15
N ASP A 13 19.53 -23.00 -9.77
CA ASP A 13 20.54 -22.15 -9.16
C ASP A 13 19.98 -21.66 -7.82
N ALA A 14 20.38 -22.37 -6.76
CA ALA A 14 20.02 -22.02 -5.37
C ALA A 14 20.52 -20.61 -5.00
N ASN A 15 21.30 -19.99 -5.87
CA ASN A 15 21.93 -18.68 -5.70
C ASN A 15 21.43 -17.62 -6.70
N ALA A 16 20.40 -17.92 -7.50
CA ALA A 16 19.84 -16.95 -8.44
C ALA A 16 19.26 -15.75 -7.69
N ALA A 17 19.67 -14.54 -8.07
CA ALA A 17 19.16 -13.30 -7.47
C ALA A 17 17.63 -13.19 -7.61
N VAL A 18 16.93 -12.85 -6.52
CA VAL A 18 15.47 -12.68 -6.54
C VAL A 18 15.08 -11.59 -7.54
N THR A 19 14.30 -11.95 -8.56
CA THR A 19 13.77 -11.02 -9.55
C THR A 19 12.30 -10.73 -9.29
N ILE A 20 12.00 -9.47 -8.99
CA ILE A 20 10.64 -8.97 -8.74
C ILE A 20 10.13 -8.34 -10.03
N TYR A 21 9.11 -8.92 -10.66
CA TYR A 21 8.44 -8.35 -11.85
C TYR A 21 7.54 -7.18 -11.49
N SER A 22 6.73 -7.33 -10.43
CA SER A 22 5.90 -6.25 -9.91
C SER A 22 5.81 -6.31 -8.39
N GLY A 23 5.44 -5.18 -7.76
CA GLY A 23 5.34 -5.08 -6.31
C GLY A 23 6.66 -4.73 -5.60
N LYS A 24 7.67 -4.20 -6.31
CA LYS A 24 8.91 -3.67 -5.72
C LYS A 24 8.65 -2.47 -4.78
N LYS A 25 7.73 -1.59 -5.21
CA LYS A 25 7.13 -0.52 -4.40
C LYS A 25 5.60 -0.65 -4.51
N ILE A 26 4.93 -0.77 -3.38
CA ILE A 26 3.48 -0.96 -3.29
C ILE A 26 2.89 0.19 -2.48
N THR A 27 1.88 0.88 -3.03
CA THR A 27 1.09 1.87 -2.30
C THR A 27 -0.35 1.42 -2.27
N LEU A 28 -0.88 1.18 -1.06
CA LEU A 28 -2.24 0.68 -0.85
C LEU A 28 -3.01 1.58 0.09
N THR A 29 -4.30 1.72 -0.13
CA THR A 29 -5.20 2.23 0.90
C THR A 29 -5.56 1.13 1.90
N VAL A 30 -5.83 1.51 3.15
CA VAL A 30 -6.22 0.56 4.20
C VAL A 30 -7.33 -0.37 3.72
N GLY A 31 -7.14 -1.68 3.89
CA GLY A 31 -8.07 -2.74 3.51
C GLY A 31 -7.90 -3.29 2.09
N LYS A 32 -7.13 -2.64 1.22
CA LYS A 32 -6.80 -3.13 -0.14
C LYS A 32 -5.67 -4.14 -0.11
N SER A 33 -5.54 -4.91 -1.18
CA SER A 33 -4.50 -5.93 -1.34
C SER A 33 -3.86 -5.85 -2.71
N GLU A 34 -2.60 -6.26 -2.81
CA GLU A 34 -1.83 -6.35 -4.06
C GLU A 34 -0.90 -7.56 -4.00
N LYS A 35 -0.65 -8.20 -5.13
CA LYS A 35 0.24 -9.36 -5.24
C LYS A 35 1.62 -8.95 -5.73
N ILE A 36 2.66 -9.49 -5.09
CA ILE A 36 4.04 -9.41 -5.56
C ILE A 36 4.25 -10.55 -6.54
N TYR A 37 4.71 -10.24 -7.76
CA TYR A 37 5.03 -11.22 -8.79
C TYR A 37 6.55 -11.38 -8.92
N LEU A 38 6.98 -12.63 -8.95
CA LEU A 38 8.39 -13.02 -8.98
C LEU A 38 8.66 -13.94 -10.18
N LYS A 39 9.89 -13.94 -10.67
CA LYS A 39 10.38 -14.91 -11.65
C LYS A 39 10.49 -16.32 -11.03
N GLN A 40 10.99 -16.38 -9.80
CA GLN A 40 11.31 -17.63 -9.10
C GLN A 40 10.06 -18.19 -8.39
N LYS A 41 9.99 -19.54 -8.32
CA LYS A 41 9.05 -20.29 -7.48
C LYS A 41 9.64 -20.51 -6.07
N GLY A 42 8.82 -20.96 -5.12
CA GLY A 42 9.26 -21.32 -3.76
C GLY A 42 9.65 -20.15 -2.85
N ALA A 43 9.24 -18.91 -3.19
CA ALA A 43 9.53 -17.74 -2.39
C ALA A 43 8.84 -17.77 -1.02
N LYS A 44 9.58 -17.37 0.02
CA LYS A 44 9.09 -17.12 1.37
C LYS A 44 8.95 -15.61 1.58
N PHE A 45 7.85 -15.18 2.22
CA PHE A 45 7.52 -13.77 2.45
C PHE A 45 7.42 -13.48 3.94
N LYS A 46 8.03 -12.38 4.41
CA LYS A 46 7.96 -11.92 5.79
C LYS A 46 7.76 -10.40 5.84
N THR A 47 6.76 -9.93 6.55
CA THR A 47 6.58 -8.49 6.79
C THR A 47 7.42 -8.02 7.97
N SER A 48 7.97 -6.80 7.87
CA SER A 48 8.65 -6.12 8.98
C SER A 48 7.67 -5.53 10.00
N ASN A 49 6.40 -5.30 9.61
CA ASN A 49 5.37 -4.74 10.51
C ASN A 49 3.96 -5.21 10.13
N LYS A 50 3.45 -6.18 10.90
CA LYS A 50 2.10 -6.77 10.71
C LYS A 50 0.96 -5.77 10.99
N LYS A 51 1.20 -4.69 11.76
CA LYS A 51 0.22 -3.63 12.03
C LYS A 51 -0.02 -2.77 10.78
N VAL A 52 0.99 -2.61 9.93
CA VAL A 52 0.92 -1.85 8.65
C VAL A 52 0.39 -2.74 7.53
N ALA A 53 1.04 -3.88 7.26
CA ALA A 53 0.60 -4.83 6.25
C ALA A 53 0.98 -6.26 6.61
N THR A 54 0.17 -7.20 6.14
CA THR A 54 0.45 -8.65 6.19
C THR A 54 0.71 -9.17 4.79
N VAL A 55 1.42 -10.30 4.69
CA VAL A 55 1.64 -11.01 3.42
C VAL A 55 1.39 -12.48 3.63
N ASN A 56 0.79 -13.15 2.64
CA ASN A 56 0.56 -14.60 2.66
C ASN A 56 1.64 -15.36 1.85
N ARG A 57 1.58 -16.70 1.88
CA ARG A 57 2.51 -17.57 1.14
C ARG A 57 2.46 -17.39 -0.38
N LYS A 58 1.35 -16.88 -0.93
CA LYS A 58 1.17 -16.59 -2.37
C LYS A 58 1.70 -15.20 -2.78
N GLY A 59 2.33 -14.46 -1.84
CA GLY A 59 2.84 -13.10 -2.07
C GLY A 59 1.77 -12.00 -2.10
N VAL A 60 0.54 -12.29 -1.65
CA VAL A 60 -0.51 -11.27 -1.56
C VAL A 60 -0.33 -10.43 -0.30
N VAL A 61 -0.07 -9.16 -0.49
CA VAL A 61 0.09 -8.13 0.56
C VAL A 61 -1.27 -7.52 0.85
N LYS A 62 -1.69 -7.50 2.12
CA LYS A 62 -2.94 -6.87 2.58
C LYS A 62 -2.64 -5.70 3.52
N ALA A 63 -3.12 -4.52 3.16
CA ALA A 63 -2.98 -3.29 3.95
C ALA A 63 -3.88 -3.34 5.20
N LYS A 64 -3.29 -3.16 6.39
CA LYS A 64 -3.97 -3.20 7.69
C LYS A 64 -4.09 -1.84 8.35
N GLY A 65 -3.00 -1.07 8.38
CA GLY A 65 -2.95 0.24 9.02
C GLY A 65 -2.00 1.18 8.29
N ILE A 66 -2.22 2.49 8.46
CA ILE A 66 -1.42 3.55 7.82
C ILE A 66 0.04 3.46 8.28
N GLY A 67 0.95 3.64 7.32
CA GLY A 67 2.38 3.63 7.59
C GLY A 67 3.18 2.96 6.47
N THR A 68 4.45 2.69 6.75
CA THR A 68 5.35 2.02 5.82
C THR A 68 5.95 0.78 6.47
N CYS A 69 6.08 -0.30 5.69
CA CYS A 69 6.80 -1.51 6.08
C CYS A 69 7.55 -2.10 4.89
N LYS A 70 8.39 -3.09 5.16
CA LYS A 70 9.10 -3.88 4.14
C LYS A 70 8.57 -5.30 4.14
N ILE A 71 8.39 -5.88 2.96
CA ILE A 71 8.16 -7.31 2.78
C ILE A 71 9.48 -7.92 2.34
N LYS A 72 10.13 -8.70 3.19
CA LYS A 72 11.30 -9.49 2.83
C LYS A 72 10.83 -10.70 2.02
N ILE A 73 11.44 -10.90 0.87
CA ILE A 73 11.20 -11.99 -0.07
C ILE A 73 12.48 -12.80 -0.11
N THR A 74 12.42 -14.09 0.17
CA THR A 74 13.56 -15.00 0.21
C THR A 74 13.32 -16.16 -0.74
N VAL A 75 14.30 -16.47 -1.60
CA VAL A 75 14.33 -17.64 -2.49
C VAL A 75 15.71 -18.27 -2.34
N GLY A 76 15.76 -19.52 -1.85
CA GLY A 76 17.05 -20.14 -1.50
C GLY A 76 17.82 -19.30 -0.48
N SER A 77 19.06 -18.96 -0.78
CA SER A 77 19.93 -18.08 0.01
C SER A 77 19.76 -16.59 -0.30
N SER A 78 19.11 -16.23 -1.41
CA SER A 78 18.94 -14.86 -1.86
C SER A 78 17.72 -14.18 -1.27
N SER A 79 17.80 -12.87 -0.99
CA SER A 79 16.64 -12.11 -0.52
C SER A 79 16.58 -10.70 -1.09
N LYS A 80 15.35 -10.17 -1.28
CA LYS A 80 15.06 -8.79 -1.64
C LYS A 80 13.89 -8.25 -0.81
N ASN A 81 13.77 -6.91 -0.78
CA ASN A 81 12.70 -6.24 -0.08
C ASN A 81 11.76 -5.52 -1.06
N SER A 82 10.46 -5.64 -0.82
CA SER A 82 9.43 -4.79 -1.38
C SER A 82 9.04 -3.73 -0.35
N LYS A 83 9.02 -2.45 -0.73
CA LYS A 83 8.56 -1.35 0.12
C LYS A 83 7.04 -1.22 -0.01
N VAL A 84 6.33 -1.31 1.11
CA VAL A 84 4.88 -1.15 1.18
C VAL A 84 4.55 0.12 1.95
N THR A 85 3.79 1.02 1.32
CA THR A 85 3.25 2.23 1.93
C THR A 85 1.73 2.10 1.99
N VAL A 86 1.16 2.20 3.17
CA VAL A 86 -0.29 2.18 3.37
C VAL A 86 -0.76 3.57 3.70
N VAL A 87 -1.66 4.09 2.87
CA VAL A 87 -2.26 5.42 2.99
C VAL A 87 -3.71 5.32 3.50
N PRO A 88 -4.26 6.40 4.09
CA PRO A 88 -5.66 6.43 4.49
C PRO A 88 -6.59 6.33 3.27
N LYS A 89 -7.84 5.95 3.49
CA LYS A 89 -8.90 6.11 2.49
C LYS A 89 -9.17 7.59 2.27
N ASN A 90 -9.65 7.93 1.07
CA ASN A 90 -10.11 9.28 0.78
C ASN A 90 -11.23 9.69 1.73
N VAL A 91 -11.25 10.97 2.08
CA VAL A 91 -12.33 11.57 2.86
C VAL A 91 -13.57 11.68 1.96
N THR A 92 -14.72 11.26 2.48
CA THR A 92 -16.02 11.46 1.81
C THR A 92 -16.76 12.56 2.53
N ILE A 93 -17.03 13.67 1.84
CA ILE A 93 -17.88 14.76 2.35
C ILE A 93 -19.32 14.23 2.40
N LYS A 94 -20.01 14.46 3.52
CA LYS A 94 -21.43 14.10 3.71
C LYS A 94 -22.35 15.27 3.37
N ALA A 95 -22.00 16.45 3.85
CA ALA A 95 -22.77 17.67 3.61
C ALA A 95 -21.85 18.89 3.67
N ALA A 96 -22.20 19.89 2.88
CA ALA A 96 -21.65 21.23 2.97
C ALA A 96 -22.83 22.21 2.94
N THR A 97 -22.97 23.03 3.97
CA THR A 97 -24.03 24.05 4.08
C THR A 97 -23.40 25.42 4.23
N LEU A 98 -24.03 26.42 3.63
CA LEU A 98 -23.65 27.81 3.73
C LEU A 98 -24.72 28.56 4.53
N SER A 99 -24.30 29.36 5.49
CA SER A 99 -25.19 30.28 6.24
C SER A 99 -24.44 31.61 6.35
N GLY A 100 -24.91 32.60 5.59
CA GLY A 100 -24.19 33.86 5.43
C GLY A 100 -22.76 33.65 4.94
N THR A 101 -21.79 34.12 5.66
CA THR A 101 -20.34 33.98 5.36
C THR A 101 -19.73 32.66 5.92
N THR A 102 -20.52 31.86 6.64
CA THR A 102 -20.06 30.65 7.32
C THR A 102 -20.34 29.40 6.48
N ALA A 103 -19.33 28.59 6.23
CA ALA A 103 -19.46 27.29 5.59
C ALA A 103 -19.28 26.17 6.64
N LYS A 104 -20.30 25.33 6.79
CA LYS A 104 -20.21 24.11 7.61
C LYS A 104 -20.03 22.91 6.69
N VAL A 105 -18.93 22.16 6.86
CA VAL A 105 -18.62 20.97 6.09
C VAL A 105 -18.54 19.77 7.03
N THR A 106 -19.27 18.69 6.70
CA THR A 106 -19.22 17.45 7.45
C THR A 106 -18.71 16.31 6.56
N TRP A 107 -18.00 15.34 7.14
CA TRP A 107 -17.43 14.22 6.39
C TRP A 107 -17.48 12.90 7.14
N LYS A 108 -17.29 11.80 6.41
CA LYS A 108 -17.17 10.46 7.00
C LYS A 108 -15.82 10.30 7.70
N LYS A 109 -15.86 9.75 8.91
CA LYS A 109 -14.66 9.40 9.68
C LYS A 109 -13.75 8.46 8.88
N VAL A 110 -12.45 8.76 8.85
CA VAL A 110 -11.42 7.89 8.28
C VAL A 110 -10.62 7.24 9.41
N LYS A 111 -10.54 5.91 9.38
CA LYS A 111 -9.81 5.13 10.40
C LYS A 111 -8.30 5.33 10.26
N GLY A 112 -7.60 5.54 11.38
CA GLY A 112 -6.14 5.54 11.45
C GLY A 112 -5.49 6.90 11.18
N VAL A 113 -6.26 7.96 10.89
CA VAL A 113 -5.74 9.34 10.77
C VAL A 113 -5.65 10.01 12.14
N LYS A 114 -4.76 10.98 12.30
CA LYS A 114 -4.63 11.81 13.51
C LYS A 114 -5.56 13.02 13.51
N GLY A 115 -6.09 13.39 12.34
CA GLY A 115 -6.96 14.54 12.15
C GLY A 115 -7.13 14.85 10.67
N TYR A 116 -7.64 16.04 10.37
CA TYR A 116 -7.95 16.50 9.01
C TYR A 116 -7.44 17.93 8.79
N TYR A 117 -7.06 18.22 7.58
CA TYR A 117 -6.85 19.60 7.11
C TYR A 117 -8.03 19.98 6.22
N VAL A 118 -8.60 21.14 6.45
CA VAL A 118 -9.66 21.71 5.62
C VAL A 118 -9.05 22.78 4.72
N TYR A 119 -9.33 22.67 3.43
CA TYR A 119 -8.89 23.61 2.42
C TYR A 119 -10.11 24.26 1.77
N LYS A 120 -10.00 25.55 1.42
CA LYS A 120 -11.00 26.32 0.68
C LYS A 120 -10.38 26.83 -0.63
N SER A 121 -11.17 26.85 -1.68
CA SER A 121 -10.85 27.51 -2.95
C SER A 121 -12.11 28.11 -3.55
N THR A 122 -11.96 29.17 -4.32
CA THR A 122 -13.01 29.74 -5.20
C THR A 122 -12.99 29.06 -6.58
N ASN A 123 -11.92 28.32 -6.90
CA ASN A 123 -11.76 27.57 -8.14
C ASN A 123 -11.88 26.06 -7.85
N ALA A 124 -12.62 25.33 -8.71
CA ALA A 124 -12.88 23.90 -8.52
C ALA A 124 -11.60 23.02 -8.48
N ASN A 125 -10.56 23.40 -9.24
CA ASN A 125 -9.39 22.52 -9.47
C ASN A 125 -8.05 23.11 -9.03
N SER A 126 -8.03 24.35 -8.48
CA SER A 126 -6.78 25.03 -8.11
C SER A 126 -6.99 26.05 -6.99
N GLY A 127 -5.92 26.69 -6.53
CA GLY A 127 -5.99 27.80 -5.57
C GLY A 127 -6.42 27.39 -4.14
N PHE A 128 -6.28 26.11 -3.77
CA PHE A 128 -6.65 25.62 -2.45
C PHE A 128 -5.77 26.19 -1.34
N LYS A 129 -6.37 26.91 -0.39
CA LYS A 129 -5.70 27.42 0.81
C LYS A 129 -6.20 26.69 2.05
N LYS A 130 -5.28 26.27 2.92
CA LYS A 130 -5.65 25.64 4.19
C LYS A 130 -6.29 26.66 5.12
N VAL A 131 -7.52 26.38 5.53
CA VAL A 131 -8.32 27.27 6.40
C VAL A 131 -8.51 26.72 7.81
N ALA A 132 -8.41 25.38 8.00
CA ALA A 132 -8.53 24.80 9.33
C ALA A 132 -7.72 23.51 9.50
N THR A 133 -7.36 23.21 10.75
CA THR A 133 -6.80 21.95 11.19
C THR A 133 -7.72 21.36 12.26
N VAL A 134 -8.32 20.20 11.95
CA VAL A 134 -9.19 19.47 12.87
C VAL A 134 -8.38 18.34 13.51
N LYS A 135 -7.97 18.49 14.77
CA LYS A 135 -7.26 17.45 15.51
C LYS A 135 -8.23 16.36 15.99
N GLY A 136 -7.82 15.10 15.83
CA GLY A 136 -8.60 13.93 16.26
C GLY A 136 -9.42 13.30 15.13
N ALA A 137 -9.27 11.97 14.96
CA ALA A 137 -9.95 11.21 13.93
C ALA A 137 -11.48 11.11 14.10
N LYS A 138 -11.99 11.41 15.30
CA LYS A 138 -13.43 11.33 15.62
C LYS A 138 -14.19 12.60 15.21
N LYS A 139 -13.52 13.75 15.15
CA LYS A 139 -14.12 15.01 14.71
C LYS A 139 -14.38 14.97 13.20
N THR A 140 -15.60 15.32 12.78
CA THR A 140 -16.08 15.23 11.39
C THR A 140 -16.78 16.50 10.92
N SER A 141 -16.55 17.60 11.60
CA SER A 141 -16.98 18.95 11.23
C SER A 141 -16.02 19.98 11.85
#